data_ef657ebf9d0dacdf6f312b45aaf3f9ac
#
_entry.id   ef657ebf9d0dacdf6f312b45aaf3f9ac
#
_cell.length_a   1.000
_cell.length_b   1.000
_cell.length_c   1.000
_cell.angle_alpha   90.00
_cell.angle_beta   90.00
_cell.angle_gamma   90.00
#
_symmetry.space_group_name_H-M   'P 1'
#
loop_
_entity.id
_entity.type
_entity.pdbx_description
1 polymer ?
#
loop_
_entity_poly.entity_id
_entity_poly.type
_entity_poly.pdbx_seq_one_letter_code
_entity_poly.pdbx_strand_id
1 'polypeptide(L)' 'QASESTEFKVTLEGPVPDDKKISVIKAVREVTGLGLKEAKDLVEGAPKDLKASASKAEAEEIQKKLTAAGAKVTLKGL' A
#
# COMPACT_ATOMS: atom_id res chain seq x y z
N GLN A 1 -1.47 0.47 24.30
CA GLN A 1 -1.07 -0.59 23.45
C GLN A 1 -1.53 -0.35 22.01
N ALA A 2 -0.97 -1.16 21.14
CA ALA A 2 -1.21 -0.95 19.72
C ALA A 2 -2.69 -0.94 19.37
N SER A 3 -3.47 -1.67 20.14
CA SER A 3 -4.91 -1.75 19.89
C SER A 3 -5.61 -0.41 20.02
N GLU A 4 -4.97 0.54 20.65
CA GLU A 4 -5.55 1.87 20.81
C GLU A 4 -5.46 2.69 19.54
N SER A 5 -4.61 2.30 18.63
CA SER A 5 -4.50 3.02 17.36
C SER A 5 -5.71 2.71 16.50
N THR A 6 -6.40 3.77 16.07
CA THR A 6 -7.54 3.63 15.18
C THR A 6 -7.18 4.01 13.75
N GLU A 7 -6.02 4.61 13.57
CA GLU A 7 -5.55 5.02 12.25
C GLU A 7 -4.12 4.52 12.04
N PHE A 8 -3.83 4.18 10.81
CA PHE A 8 -2.53 3.64 10.44
C PHE A 8 -1.99 4.30 9.20
N LYS A 9 -0.69 4.48 9.17
CA LYS A 9 0.00 4.91 7.98
C LYS A 9 0.34 3.67 7.18
N VAL A 10 0.00 3.68 5.90
CA VAL A 10 0.24 2.54 5.02
C VAL A 10 1.39 2.88 4.10
N THR A 11 2.46 2.12 4.19
CA THR A 11 3.68 2.37 3.41
C THR A 11 3.95 1.19 2.49
N LEU A 12 4.13 1.47 1.21
CA LEU A 12 4.54 0.46 0.24
C LEU A 12 6.05 0.33 0.30
N GLU A 13 6.52 -0.86 0.67
CA GLU A 13 7.94 -1.13 0.75
C GLU A 13 8.47 -1.53 -0.62
N GLY A 14 9.67 -1.15 -0.92
CA GLY A 14 10.29 -1.50 -2.18
C GLY A 14 11.54 -2.34 -1.95
N PRO A 15 12.22 -2.71 -3.00
CA PRO A 15 11.80 -2.56 -4.37
C PRO A 15 10.74 -3.59 -4.78
N VAL A 16 9.94 -3.22 -5.78
CA VAL A 16 8.94 -4.14 -6.31
C VAL A 16 9.53 -4.82 -7.55
N PRO A 17 9.55 -6.16 -7.61
CA PRO A 17 10.08 -6.85 -8.78
C PRO A 17 9.34 -6.47 -10.05
N ASP A 18 10.05 -6.37 -11.17
CA ASP A 18 9.45 -5.97 -12.43
C ASP A 18 8.27 -6.85 -12.83
N ASP A 19 8.38 -8.15 -12.60
CA ASP A 19 7.32 -9.08 -12.98
C ASP A 19 6.09 -8.94 -12.08
N LYS A 20 6.20 -8.23 -10.98
CA LYS A 20 5.08 -8.00 -10.05
C LYS A 20 4.52 -6.59 -10.17
N LYS A 21 5.23 -5.69 -10.83
CA LYS A 21 4.82 -4.28 -10.87
C LYS A 21 3.41 -4.08 -11.39
N ILE A 22 3.03 -4.76 -12.46
CA ILE A 22 1.70 -4.58 -13.03
C ILE A 22 0.62 -4.98 -12.05
N SER A 23 0.79 -6.13 -11.38
CA SER A 23 -0.16 -6.58 -10.38
C SER A 23 -0.25 -5.61 -9.21
N VAL A 24 0.90 -5.13 -8.75
CA VAL A 24 0.95 -4.18 -7.64
C VAL A 24 0.31 -2.86 -8.02
N ILE A 25 0.57 -2.39 -9.24
CA ILE A 25 -0.04 -1.15 -9.72
C ILE A 25 -1.56 -1.27 -9.72
N LYS A 26 -2.08 -2.39 -10.21
CA LYS A 26 -3.53 -2.62 -10.21
C LYS A 26 -4.09 -2.63 -8.80
N ALA A 27 -3.40 -3.32 -7.88
CA ALA A 27 -3.85 -3.36 -6.49
C ALA A 27 -3.83 -1.99 -5.84
N VAL A 28 -2.79 -1.20 -6.10
CA VAL A 28 -2.69 0.16 -5.58
C VAL A 28 -3.86 1.01 -6.08
N ARG A 29 -4.18 0.88 -7.37
CA ARG A 29 -5.31 1.63 -7.93
C ARG A 29 -6.62 1.24 -7.26
N GLU A 30 -6.81 -0.03 -6.99
CA GLU A 30 -8.04 -0.51 -6.35
C GLU A 30 -8.18 0.03 -4.94
N VAL A 31 -7.10 0.04 -4.18
CA VAL A 31 -7.20 0.41 -2.77
C VAL A 31 -7.09 1.92 -2.53
N THR A 32 -6.49 2.66 -3.46
CA THR A 32 -6.31 4.11 -3.27
C THR A 32 -7.17 4.94 -4.20
N GLY A 33 -7.65 4.37 -5.28
CA GLY A 33 -8.42 5.11 -6.27
C GLY A 33 -7.57 6.01 -7.14
N LEU A 34 -6.27 5.86 -7.11
CA LEU A 34 -5.37 6.69 -7.91
C LEU A 34 -5.44 6.32 -9.38
N GLY A 35 -5.05 7.27 -10.23
CA GLY A 35 -4.93 7.00 -11.65
C GLY A 35 -3.74 6.10 -11.94
N LEU A 36 -3.70 5.56 -13.17
CA LEU A 36 -2.64 4.64 -13.56
C LEU A 36 -1.26 5.26 -13.39
N LYS A 37 -1.10 6.49 -13.84
CA LYS A 37 0.20 7.16 -13.76
C LYS A 37 0.66 7.34 -12.32
N GLU A 38 -0.26 7.76 -11.44
CA GLU A 38 0.08 7.99 -10.06
C GLU A 38 0.40 6.70 -9.33
N ALA A 39 -0.38 5.65 -9.60
CA ALA A 39 -0.12 4.35 -8.99
C ALA A 39 1.22 3.80 -9.47
N LYS A 40 1.52 3.97 -10.75
CA LYS A 40 2.80 3.53 -11.29
C LYS A 40 3.97 4.27 -10.64
N ASP A 41 3.83 5.57 -10.47
CA ASP A 41 4.87 6.38 -9.83
C ASP A 41 5.11 5.92 -8.40
N LEU A 42 4.04 5.59 -7.67
CA LEU A 42 4.18 5.09 -6.32
C LEU A 42 4.94 3.77 -6.28
N VAL A 43 4.58 2.86 -7.16
CA VAL A 43 5.20 1.54 -7.21
C VAL A 43 6.67 1.65 -7.60
N GLU A 44 6.98 2.48 -8.58
CA GLU A 44 8.35 2.63 -9.05
C GLU A 44 9.22 3.41 -8.09
N GLY A 45 8.60 4.30 -7.31
CA GLY A 45 9.32 5.10 -6.34
C GLY A 45 9.33 4.52 -4.93
N ALA A 46 8.89 3.27 -4.76
CA ALA A 46 8.86 2.65 -3.45
C ALA A 46 10.26 2.62 -2.82
N PRO A 47 10.38 2.76 -1.51
CA PRO A 47 9.25 2.83 -0.56
C PRO A 47 8.55 4.18 -0.58
N LYS A 48 7.23 4.13 -0.54
CA LYS A 48 6.41 5.34 -0.50
C LYS A 48 5.15 5.10 0.30
N ASP A 49 4.64 6.16 0.91
CA ASP A 49 3.40 6.07 1.66
C ASP A 49 2.23 5.99 0.70
N LEU A 50 1.39 4.98 0.88
CA LEU A 50 0.17 4.84 0.09
C LEU A 50 -0.93 5.70 0.67
N LYS A 51 -1.03 5.70 2.00
CA LYS A 51 -1.98 6.53 2.72
C LYS A 51 -1.33 7.04 3.99
N ALA A 52 -1.52 8.32 4.27
CA ALA A 52 -0.99 8.92 5.49
C ALA A 52 -1.81 8.49 6.70
N SER A 53 -3.09 8.19 6.48
CA SER A 53 -3.99 7.79 7.54
C SER A 53 -5.08 6.91 6.96
N ALA A 54 -5.26 5.73 7.52
CA ALA A 54 -6.30 4.80 7.12
C ALA A 54 -6.83 4.11 8.37
N SER A 55 -8.12 3.74 8.34
CA SER A 55 -8.67 2.99 9.46
C SER A 55 -7.99 1.62 9.53
N LYS A 56 -8.08 0.97 10.67
CA LYS A 56 -7.48 -0.34 10.83
C LYS A 56 -7.97 -1.32 9.77
N ALA A 57 -9.27 -1.37 9.57
CA ALA A 57 -9.85 -2.28 8.58
C ALA A 57 -9.36 -1.96 7.17
N GLU A 58 -9.31 -0.68 6.83
CA GLU A 58 -8.84 -0.26 5.52
C GLU A 58 -7.36 -0.58 5.34
N ALA A 59 -6.56 -0.30 6.36
CA ALA A 59 -5.13 -0.56 6.29
C ALA A 59 -4.85 -2.05 6.12
N GLU A 60 -5.57 -2.90 6.84
CA GLU A 60 -5.39 -4.34 6.72
C GLU A 60 -5.81 -4.83 5.35
N GLU A 61 -6.87 -4.27 4.79
CA GLU A 61 -7.32 -4.66 3.46
C GLU A 61 -6.30 -4.27 2.40
N ILE A 62 -5.75 -3.06 2.51
CA ILE A 62 -4.71 -2.61 1.60
C ILE A 62 -3.51 -3.54 1.67
N GLN A 63 -3.06 -3.84 2.89
CA GLN A 63 -1.92 -4.72 3.09
C GLN A 63 -2.17 -6.09 2.46
N LYS A 64 -3.35 -6.64 2.71
CA LYS A 64 -3.69 -7.95 2.20
C LYS A 64 -3.69 -7.99 0.67
N LYS A 65 -4.31 -6.99 0.06
CA LYS A 65 -4.38 -6.94 -1.41
C LYS A 65 -3.01 -6.77 -2.05
N LEU A 66 -2.20 -5.88 -1.50
CA LEU A 66 -0.88 -5.64 -2.05
C LEU A 66 0.07 -6.80 -1.82
N THR A 67 -0.02 -7.44 -0.67
CA THR A 67 0.78 -8.62 -0.39
C THR A 67 0.42 -9.74 -1.37
N ALA A 68 -0.85 -9.90 -1.65
CA ALA A 68 -1.30 -10.90 -2.62
C ALA A 68 -0.79 -10.59 -4.03
N ALA A 69 -0.59 -9.32 -4.32
CA ALA A 69 -0.08 -8.89 -5.62
C ALA A 69 1.44 -9.02 -5.74
N GLY A 70 2.11 -9.31 -4.63
CA GLY A 70 3.55 -9.47 -4.63
C GLY A 70 4.31 -8.31 -4.02
N ALA A 71 3.62 -7.37 -3.40
CA ALA A 71 4.27 -6.22 -2.77
C ALA A 71 4.41 -6.44 -1.28
N LYS A 72 5.26 -5.64 -0.66
CA LYS A 72 5.44 -5.64 0.77
C LYS A 72 4.85 -4.34 1.32
N VAL A 73 4.05 -4.43 2.35
CA VAL A 73 3.39 -3.27 2.92
C VAL A 73 3.58 -3.23 4.42
N THR A 74 3.89 -2.06 4.93
CA THR A 74 4.08 -1.84 6.36
C THR A 74 2.95 -0.95 6.88
N LEU A 75 2.38 -1.33 8.00
CA LEU A 75 1.37 -0.54 8.69
C LEU A 75 1.99 0.03 9.95
N LYS A 76 1.77 1.32 10.15
CA LYS A 76 2.28 1.99 11.34
C LYS A 76 1.12 2.66 12.06
N GLY A 77 0.94 2.35 13.34
CA GLY A 77 -0.09 2.99 14.15
C GLY A 77 0.24 4.46 14.37
N LEU A 78 -0.77 5.30 14.26
CA LEU A 78 -0.62 6.74 14.44
C LEU A 78 -1.05 7.18 15.83
#